data_a71b0b631873a84b6b0c38b0beebb147
#
_entry.id   a71b0b631873a84b6b0c38b0beebb147
#
_cell.length_a   1.000
_cell.length_b   1.000
_cell.length_c   1.000
_cell.angle_alpha   90.00
_cell.angle_beta   90.00
_cell.angle_gamma   90.00
#
_symmetry.space_group_name_H-M   'P 1'
#
loop_
_entity.id
_entity.type
_entity.pdbx_description
1 polymer ?
#
loop_
_entity_poly.entity_id
_entity_poly.type
_entity_poly.pdbx_seq_one_letter_code
_entity_poly.pdbx_strand_id
1 'polypeptide(L)'
;ILKGSSQIKYGPFTTGGAINLISTQIPTEFSGRVNLIGGSYGGTNLHAFAGNSHKNIAYLVEGFQYGSLGFKQIDGGGKTGFDKRDYLAKFRVNTNPEAKTYQSLTFKIGKATETSHETYLGLTEDDFQHDPYRRYAGSQKDLMETEQSQLSATHFINLSRSFHITTTVYRNDFSRNWYKVDNVTDSAGVKTSIGKVLEDPASYQEAYSILTGASSSNLNALAVRANNRSYYAEGIQSVLDFNFITNDISHDINIGLRYHKDEIDRFQWDDLYAMNNGVMSLTTAGVPGTESNLVKSAKAFATYIQYRLKYGRFTVIPGIRYENISLLEKNYGKSDPDRNGTSLKESMNHVGVFIPGIGIDYQYSSYLSGFIGIHKGFSPPGVKDETLPENSVNYELGFRYNRSALSGQVVVFYNHYTNLLGADLSATGGTGSGDLFNAGEVNASGVEFMMAYDLLSFRHQTKFILPLTIAYTYTNDIFQN
;
A
#
# COMPACT_ATOMS: atom_id res chain seq x y z
N ILE A 1 0.72 -2.79 12.40
CA ILE A 1 0.08 -3.92 11.71
C ILE A 1 -1.02 -4.43 12.63
N LEU A 2 -2.20 -4.69 12.07
CA LEU A 2 -3.40 -5.13 12.76
C LEU A 2 -3.77 -6.51 12.22
N LYS A 3 -3.99 -7.46 13.14
CA LYS A 3 -4.39 -8.83 12.83
C LYS A 3 -5.63 -9.17 13.67
N GLY A 4 -6.34 -10.22 13.29
CA GLY A 4 -7.51 -10.72 14.01
C GLY A 4 -8.69 -9.75 14.06
N SER A 5 -9.47 -9.81 15.10
CA SER A 5 -10.72 -9.03 15.28
C SER A 5 -10.51 -7.50 15.29
N SER A 6 -9.29 -7.02 15.48
CA SER A 6 -8.96 -5.59 15.42
C SER A 6 -9.10 -4.98 14.02
N GLN A 7 -9.13 -5.80 12.96
CA GLN A 7 -9.25 -5.38 11.57
C GLN A 7 -10.66 -4.89 11.19
N ILE A 8 -11.70 -5.24 11.95
CA ILE A 8 -13.11 -4.89 11.69
C ILE A 8 -13.29 -3.38 11.42
N LYS A 9 -12.50 -2.52 12.08
CA LYS A 9 -12.56 -1.07 11.92
C LYS A 9 -12.05 -0.58 10.54
N TYR A 10 -11.24 -1.37 9.82
CA TYR A 10 -10.42 -0.88 8.71
C TYR A 10 -10.95 -1.22 7.32
N GLY A 11 -11.93 -2.11 7.21
CA GLY A 11 -12.68 -2.32 5.97
C GLY A 11 -12.19 -3.47 5.10
N PRO A 12 -12.42 -3.38 3.77
CA PRO A 12 -12.08 -4.45 2.84
C PRO A 12 -10.56 -4.64 2.72
N PHE A 13 -10.14 -5.70 2.03
CA PHE A 13 -8.74 -6.15 1.92
C PHE A 13 -8.12 -6.56 3.27
N THR A 14 -8.93 -7.24 4.09
CA THR A 14 -8.54 -7.68 5.44
C THR A 14 -8.33 -9.19 5.55
N THR A 15 -8.20 -9.90 4.42
CA THR A 15 -7.96 -11.36 4.39
C THR A 15 -6.63 -11.74 5.05
N GLY A 16 -5.58 -10.92 4.85
CA GLY A 16 -4.23 -11.13 5.41
C GLY A 16 -3.83 -10.18 6.53
N GLY A 17 -4.62 -9.17 6.87
CA GLY A 17 -4.26 -8.15 7.86
C GLY A 17 -4.50 -6.72 7.38
N ALA A 18 -4.25 -5.74 8.25
CA ALA A 18 -4.31 -4.32 7.91
C ALA A 18 -3.07 -3.56 8.40
N ILE A 19 -2.58 -2.64 7.58
CA ILE A 19 -1.52 -1.71 7.95
C ILE A 19 -2.12 -0.32 8.03
N ASN A 20 -2.06 0.31 9.20
CA ASN A 20 -2.49 1.68 9.41
C ASN A 20 -1.26 2.58 9.59
N LEU A 21 -1.08 3.57 8.71
CA LEU A 21 -0.02 4.56 8.77
C LEU A 21 -0.57 5.84 9.41
N ILE A 22 0.04 6.25 10.50
CA ILE A 22 -0.34 7.45 11.24
C ILE A 22 0.72 8.51 10.98
N SER A 23 0.32 9.62 10.37
CA SER A 23 1.22 10.77 10.15
C SER A 23 1.59 11.46 11.47
N THR A 24 2.74 12.11 11.52
CA THR A 24 3.28 12.83 12.68
C THR A 24 2.18 13.62 13.40
N GLN A 25 2.05 13.41 14.71
CA GLN A 25 1.06 14.10 15.54
C GLN A 25 1.49 15.55 15.79
N ILE A 26 0.51 16.46 15.92
CA ILE A 26 0.82 17.82 16.36
C ILE A 26 1.31 17.74 17.82
N PRO A 27 2.51 18.24 18.14
CA PRO A 27 3.05 18.16 19.51
C PRO A 27 2.26 19.06 20.47
N THR A 28 2.23 18.65 21.75
CA THR A 28 1.51 19.38 22.80
C THR A 28 2.21 20.66 23.22
N GLU A 29 3.53 20.76 23.02
CA GLU A 29 4.38 21.92 23.23
C GLU A 29 5.32 22.11 22.05
N PHE A 30 6.03 23.23 21.95
CA PHE A 30 6.94 23.45 20.84
C PHE A 30 7.97 22.32 20.75
N SER A 31 7.96 21.65 19.61
CA SER A 31 8.89 20.58 19.30
C SER A 31 9.31 20.66 17.83
N GLY A 32 10.58 20.41 17.58
CA GLY A 32 11.12 20.34 16.23
C GLY A 32 12.30 19.37 16.17
N ARG A 33 12.52 18.83 14.98
CA ARG A 33 13.63 17.93 14.69
C ARG A 33 14.13 18.17 13.28
N VAL A 34 15.44 18.07 13.11
CA VAL A 34 16.09 18.00 11.80
C VAL A 34 17.00 16.77 11.80
N ASN A 35 16.79 15.86 10.88
CA ASN A 35 17.65 14.72 10.62
C ASN A 35 18.25 14.91 9.23
N LEU A 36 19.57 14.84 9.13
CA LEU A 36 20.30 14.90 7.87
C LEU A 36 21.21 13.67 7.79
N ILE A 37 21.07 12.90 6.73
CA ILE A 37 21.86 11.69 6.48
C ILE A 37 22.47 11.82 5.08
N GLY A 38 23.78 11.64 4.98
CA GLY A 38 24.50 11.52 3.72
C GLY A 38 25.02 10.09 3.56
N GLY A 39 25.09 9.61 2.34
CA GLY A 39 25.52 8.25 2.04
C GLY A 39 26.26 8.12 0.71
N SER A 40 26.67 6.91 0.37
CA SER A 40 27.29 6.58 -0.91
C SER A 40 26.35 6.90 -2.07
N TYR A 41 26.91 7.03 -3.26
CA TYR A 41 26.17 7.31 -4.51
C TYR A 41 25.35 8.62 -4.47
N GLY A 42 25.82 9.63 -3.74
CA GLY A 42 25.11 10.89 -3.55
C GLY A 42 23.80 10.71 -2.74
N GLY A 43 23.72 9.66 -1.95
CA GLY A 43 22.54 9.40 -1.08
C GLY A 43 22.36 10.53 -0.09
N THR A 44 21.17 11.12 -0.06
CA THR A 44 20.78 12.19 0.88
C THR A 44 19.42 11.89 1.44
N ASN A 45 19.26 12.10 2.75
CA ASN A 45 17.97 12.05 3.42
C ASN A 45 17.87 13.25 4.37
N LEU A 46 16.92 14.12 4.11
CA LEU A 46 16.57 15.26 4.97
C LEU A 46 15.15 15.06 5.47
N HIS A 47 14.98 15.00 6.78
CA HIS A 47 13.67 15.02 7.42
C HIS A 47 13.64 16.11 8.46
N ALA A 48 12.70 17.02 8.35
CA ALA A 48 12.54 18.11 9.30
C ALA A 48 11.07 18.32 9.64
N PHE A 49 10.76 18.56 10.90
CA PHE A 49 9.46 19.03 11.32
C PHE A 49 9.55 20.06 12.43
N ALA A 50 8.51 20.88 12.54
CA ALA A 50 8.28 21.78 13.67
C ALA A 50 6.78 21.89 13.95
N GLY A 51 6.41 21.96 15.22
CA GLY A 51 5.01 22.09 15.61
C GLY A 51 4.85 22.60 17.04
N ASN A 52 3.65 23.05 17.35
CA ASN A 52 3.27 23.51 18.67
C ASN A 52 1.75 23.43 18.89
N SER A 53 1.34 23.35 20.14
CA SER A 53 -0.05 23.54 20.56
C SER A 53 -0.13 24.66 21.59
N HIS A 54 -0.99 25.63 21.34
CA HIS A 54 -1.22 26.73 22.28
C HIS A 54 -2.72 26.96 22.43
N LYS A 55 -3.24 26.72 23.64
CA LYS A 55 -4.69 26.89 23.98
C LYS A 55 -5.64 26.38 22.89
N ASN A 56 -6.04 27.27 21.99
CA ASN A 56 -7.08 27.00 20.99
C ASN A 56 -6.55 26.72 19.59
N ILE A 57 -5.25 26.79 19.38
CA ILE A 57 -4.60 26.63 18.07
C ILE A 57 -3.42 25.67 18.20
N ALA A 58 -3.26 24.79 17.21
CA ALA A 58 -2.10 23.93 17.12
C ALA A 58 -1.70 23.75 15.65
N TYR A 59 -0.41 23.55 15.39
CA TYR A 59 0.12 23.37 14.05
C TYR A 59 1.29 22.41 14.02
N LEU A 60 1.49 21.82 12.85
CA LEU A 60 2.67 21.04 12.48
C LEU A 60 3.00 21.33 11.02
N VAL A 61 4.27 21.52 10.72
CA VAL A 61 4.81 21.47 9.37
C VAL A 61 5.93 20.44 9.33
N GLU A 62 5.98 19.64 8.27
CA GLU A 62 6.94 18.56 8.10
C GLU A 62 7.37 18.48 6.65
N GLY A 63 8.65 18.27 6.42
CA GLY A 63 9.21 18.05 5.11
C GLY A 63 10.20 16.89 5.14
N PHE A 64 10.13 16.08 4.08
CA PHE A 64 11.01 14.96 3.86
C PHE A 64 11.55 15.01 2.43
N GLN A 65 12.85 14.84 2.27
CA GLN A 65 13.48 14.65 0.98
C GLN A 65 14.45 13.47 1.06
N TYR A 66 14.35 12.59 0.09
CA TYR A 66 15.22 11.43 -0.05
C TYR A 66 15.64 11.25 -1.48
N GLY A 67 16.94 11.21 -1.74
CA GLY A 67 17.48 11.10 -3.09
C GLY A 67 18.80 10.35 -3.15
N SER A 68 19.14 9.89 -4.36
CA SER A 68 20.41 9.27 -4.70
C SER A 68 20.71 9.50 -6.18
N LEU A 69 21.97 9.59 -6.55
CA LEU A 69 22.41 9.64 -7.95
C LEU A 69 22.32 8.25 -8.63
N GLY A 70 22.14 7.19 -7.81
CA GLY A 70 22.10 5.80 -8.30
C GLY A 70 23.47 5.15 -8.38
N PHE A 71 23.49 3.83 -8.34
CA PHE A 71 24.73 3.01 -8.35
C PHE A 71 24.83 2.10 -9.58
N LYS A 72 23.75 1.97 -10.35
CA LYS A 72 23.70 1.13 -11.54
C LYS A 72 24.29 1.89 -12.75
N GLN A 73 24.81 1.15 -13.72
CA GLN A 73 25.41 1.68 -14.93
C GLN A 73 24.65 1.19 -16.15
N ILE A 74 24.07 2.12 -16.92
CA ILE A 74 23.30 1.80 -18.12
C ILE A 74 24.25 1.81 -19.32
N ASP A 75 24.21 0.75 -20.11
CA ASP A 75 24.92 0.68 -21.41
C ASP A 75 24.47 1.84 -22.30
N GLY A 76 25.42 2.54 -22.90
CA GLY A 76 25.14 3.75 -23.68
C GLY A 76 24.85 5.00 -22.86
N GLY A 77 24.90 4.90 -21.52
CA GLY A 77 24.70 6.00 -20.57
C GLY A 77 23.25 6.22 -20.17
N GLY A 78 23.06 6.96 -19.09
CA GLY A 78 21.74 7.27 -18.51
C GLY A 78 21.84 7.56 -17.03
N LYS A 79 20.71 7.96 -16.44
CA LYS A 79 20.57 8.18 -15.00
C LYS A 79 19.96 6.93 -14.36
N THR A 80 20.33 6.66 -13.10
CA THR A 80 19.78 5.52 -12.32
C THR A 80 19.39 5.93 -10.90
N GLY A 81 19.35 7.21 -10.63
CA GLY A 81 19.01 7.78 -9.34
C GLY A 81 17.54 8.14 -9.20
N PHE A 82 17.20 8.71 -8.03
CA PHE A 82 15.86 9.16 -7.72
C PHE A 82 15.88 10.39 -6.82
N ASP A 83 14.77 11.13 -6.83
CA ASP A 83 14.44 12.20 -5.89
C ASP A 83 12.97 12.01 -5.43
N LYS A 84 12.77 11.95 -4.10
CA LYS A 84 11.46 11.89 -3.46
C LYS A 84 11.32 13.04 -2.51
N ARG A 85 10.18 13.72 -2.55
CA ARG A 85 9.84 14.84 -1.67
C ARG A 85 8.45 14.62 -1.11
N ASP A 86 8.30 14.87 0.20
CA ASP A 86 7.02 14.80 0.89
C ASP A 86 6.89 15.98 1.84
N TYR A 87 5.78 16.70 1.76
CA TYR A 87 5.46 17.84 2.59
C TYR A 87 4.11 17.63 3.25
N LEU A 88 4.05 17.87 4.54
CA LEU A 88 2.86 17.74 5.35
C LEU A 88 2.66 18.98 6.20
N ALA A 89 1.44 19.51 6.22
CA ALA A 89 1.01 20.52 7.16
C ALA A 89 -0.26 20.08 7.88
N LYS A 90 -0.33 20.36 9.19
CA LYS A 90 -1.54 20.20 9.99
C LYS A 90 -1.83 21.49 10.72
N PHE A 91 -3.11 21.86 10.77
CA PHE A 91 -3.59 23.01 11.53
C PHE A 91 -4.84 22.61 12.28
N ARG A 92 -4.89 22.87 13.57
CA ARG A 92 -6.03 22.58 14.44
C ARG A 92 -6.51 23.84 15.12
N VAL A 93 -7.81 24.05 15.11
CA VAL A 93 -8.51 24.99 15.99
C VAL A 93 -9.39 24.21 16.94
N ASN A 94 -9.50 24.65 18.18
CA ASN A 94 -10.34 23.99 19.19
C ASN A 94 -10.99 25.00 20.14
N THR A 95 -12.09 24.59 20.74
CA THR A 95 -12.70 25.32 21.86
C THR A 95 -11.74 25.39 23.04
N ASN A 96 -12.08 26.17 24.06
CA ASN A 96 -11.31 26.15 25.31
C ASN A 96 -11.15 24.70 25.80
N PRO A 97 -9.94 24.22 26.14
CA PRO A 97 -9.72 22.90 26.68
C PRO A 97 -10.57 22.55 27.91
N GLU A 98 -10.94 23.55 28.71
CA GLU A 98 -11.81 23.43 29.89
C GLU A 98 -13.32 23.49 29.56
N ALA A 99 -13.69 23.62 28.30
CA ALA A 99 -15.09 23.71 27.90
C ALA A 99 -15.84 22.39 28.21
N LYS A 100 -17.07 22.52 28.72
CA LYS A 100 -17.94 21.36 29.00
C LYS A 100 -18.12 20.46 27.76
N THR A 101 -18.21 21.07 26.59
CA THR A 101 -18.21 20.39 25.30
C THR A 101 -16.99 20.82 24.54
N TYR A 102 -15.94 20.00 24.61
CA TYR A 102 -14.72 20.26 23.83
C TYR A 102 -14.94 19.86 22.38
N GLN A 103 -14.52 20.73 21.46
CA GLN A 103 -14.52 20.48 20.02
C GLN A 103 -13.19 20.90 19.41
N SER A 104 -12.78 20.17 18.40
CA SER A 104 -11.64 20.57 17.57
C SER A 104 -11.87 20.27 16.10
N LEU A 105 -11.32 21.11 15.23
CA LEU A 105 -11.28 20.92 13.81
C LEU A 105 -9.83 20.94 13.36
N THR A 106 -9.36 19.83 12.81
CA THR A 106 -8.00 19.62 12.32
C THR A 106 -8.01 19.50 10.81
N PHE A 107 -7.29 20.37 10.13
CA PHE A 107 -6.99 20.27 8.70
C PHE A 107 -5.64 19.59 8.50
N LYS A 108 -5.53 18.75 7.50
CA LYS A 108 -4.30 18.12 7.03
C LYS A 108 -4.17 18.34 5.53
N ILE A 109 -3.01 18.81 5.11
CA ILE A 109 -2.65 18.98 3.69
C ILE A 109 -1.31 18.29 3.49
N GLY A 110 -1.21 17.44 2.48
CA GLY A 110 0.03 16.75 2.10
C GLY A 110 0.27 16.82 0.60
N LYS A 111 1.55 16.89 0.21
CA LYS A 111 1.99 16.82 -1.18
C LYS A 111 3.25 15.96 -1.24
N ALA A 112 3.23 14.92 -2.07
CA ALA A 112 4.43 14.11 -2.31
C ALA A 112 4.70 14.00 -3.81
N THR A 113 5.97 13.95 -4.19
CA THR A 113 6.44 13.74 -5.56
C THR A 113 7.60 12.77 -5.58
N GLU A 114 7.70 12.00 -6.64
CA GLU A 114 8.84 11.14 -6.91
C GLU A 114 9.20 11.23 -8.39
N THR A 115 10.50 11.35 -8.66
CA THR A 115 11.10 11.10 -9.96
C THR A 115 12.20 10.05 -9.77
N SER A 116 12.04 8.89 -10.40
CA SER A 116 12.97 7.77 -10.24
C SER A 116 13.34 7.22 -11.62
N HIS A 117 14.63 7.19 -11.91
CA HIS A 117 15.19 6.53 -13.09
C HIS A 117 15.34 5.04 -12.79
N GLU A 118 14.22 4.35 -12.72
CA GLU A 118 14.18 2.92 -12.46
C GLU A 118 14.69 2.16 -13.67
N THR A 119 15.54 1.19 -13.43
CA THR A 119 15.96 0.25 -14.45
C THR A 119 15.08 -1.00 -14.33
N TYR A 120 13.92 -0.98 -14.98
CA TYR A 120 12.92 -2.04 -14.88
C TYR A 120 13.40 -3.38 -15.43
N LEU A 121 14.19 -3.32 -16.52
CA LEU A 121 14.75 -4.53 -17.11
C LEU A 121 15.66 -5.23 -16.10
N GLY A 122 15.44 -6.53 -15.90
CA GLY A 122 16.40 -7.40 -15.24
C GLY A 122 17.64 -7.61 -16.10
N LEU A 123 18.59 -8.34 -15.57
CA LEU A 123 19.70 -8.94 -16.29
C LEU A 123 19.42 -10.43 -16.51
N THR A 124 20.01 -11.04 -17.52
CA THR A 124 20.13 -12.50 -17.59
C THR A 124 21.00 -12.98 -16.44
N GLU A 125 20.89 -14.25 -16.06
CA GLU A 125 21.70 -14.81 -14.97
C GLU A 125 23.21 -14.66 -15.27
N ASP A 126 23.61 -14.90 -16.50
CA ASP A 126 25.00 -14.80 -16.93
C ASP A 126 25.55 -13.37 -16.80
N ASP A 127 24.81 -12.37 -17.30
CA ASP A 127 25.21 -10.96 -17.19
C ASP A 127 25.21 -10.48 -15.73
N PHE A 128 24.29 -10.96 -14.91
CA PHE A 128 24.24 -10.62 -13.49
C PHE A 128 25.46 -11.17 -12.72
N GLN A 129 25.91 -12.38 -13.06
CA GLN A 129 27.10 -12.96 -12.46
C GLN A 129 28.37 -12.23 -12.87
N HIS A 130 28.42 -11.70 -14.08
CA HIS A 130 29.58 -10.93 -14.59
C HIS A 130 29.64 -9.50 -14.04
N ASP A 131 28.53 -8.78 -14.09
CA ASP A 131 28.41 -7.40 -13.58
C ASP A 131 27.00 -7.10 -13.05
N PRO A 132 26.76 -7.25 -11.74
CA PRO A 132 25.43 -7.00 -11.14
C PRO A 132 25.01 -5.52 -11.16
N TYR A 133 25.92 -4.59 -11.44
CA TYR A 133 25.64 -3.16 -11.51
C TYR A 133 25.27 -2.68 -12.93
N ARG A 134 25.60 -3.45 -13.96
CA ARG A 134 25.23 -3.19 -15.36
C ARG A 134 23.72 -3.15 -15.54
N ARG A 135 23.25 -2.33 -16.46
CA ARG A 135 21.88 -2.34 -17.02
C ARG A 135 21.94 -2.16 -18.51
N TYR A 136 21.04 -2.84 -19.22
CA TYR A 136 20.99 -2.79 -20.69
C TYR A 136 20.58 -1.41 -21.21
N ALA A 137 21.02 -1.08 -22.43
CA ALA A 137 20.69 0.16 -23.13
C ALA A 137 19.19 0.40 -23.25
N GLY A 138 18.36 -0.66 -23.28
CA GLY A 138 16.91 -0.58 -23.26
C GLY A 138 16.33 0.13 -22.04
N SER A 139 17.09 0.27 -20.93
CA SER A 139 16.67 1.02 -19.74
C SER A 139 16.95 2.53 -19.79
N GLN A 140 17.53 3.05 -20.88
CA GLN A 140 17.91 4.48 -20.97
C GLN A 140 16.73 5.46 -20.81
N LYS A 141 15.52 5.03 -21.08
CA LYS A 141 14.30 5.84 -21.00
C LYS A 141 13.42 5.49 -19.81
N ASP A 142 13.84 4.53 -19.00
CA ASP A 142 13.06 4.11 -17.83
C ASP A 142 12.91 5.27 -16.84
N LEU A 143 11.65 5.62 -16.53
CA LEU A 143 11.31 6.74 -15.67
C LEU A 143 10.01 6.45 -14.93
N MET A 144 10.04 6.57 -13.62
CA MET A 144 8.86 6.61 -12.78
C MET A 144 8.65 8.03 -12.28
N GLU A 145 7.51 8.61 -12.61
CA GLU A 145 7.07 9.89 -12.07
C GLU A 145 5.78 9.68 -11.29
N THR A 146 5.75 10.18 -10.06
CA THR A 146 4.54 10.14 -9.23
C THR A 146 4.26 11.49 -8.60
N GLU A 147 2.98 11.77 -8.42
CA GLU A 147 2.50 12.91 -7.69
C GLU A 147 1.33 12.50 -6.80
N GLN A 148 1.36 12.89 -5.53
CA GLN A 148 0.28 12.66 -4.59
C GLN A 148 -0.10 13.96 -3.90
N SER A 149 -1.40 14.20 -3.73
CA SER A 149 -1.95 15.23 -2.86
C SER A 149 -2.96 14.64 -1.90
N GLN A 150 -2.96 15.14 -0.66
CA GLN A 150 -3.86 14.73 0.40
C GLN A 150 -4.50 15.95 1.03
N LEU A 151 -5.80 15.89 1.21
CA LEU A 151 -6.56 16.90 1.95
C LEU A 151 -7.52 16.18 2.89
N SER A 152 -7.54 16.57 4.17
CA SER A 152 -8.57 16.11 5.08
C SER A 152 -8.93 17.15 6.13
N ALA A 153 -10.18 17.09 6.59
CA ALA A 153 -10.69 17.85 7.73
C ALA A 153 -11.30 16.87 8.72
N THR A 154 -10.80 16.88 9.95
CA THR A 154 -11.28 16.02 11.05
C THR A 154 -11.89 16.88 12.13
N HIS A 155 -13.18 16.71 12.37
CA HIS A 155 -13.91 17.28 13.49
C HIS A 155 -14.02 16.26 14.62
N PHE A 156 -13.59 16.65 15.81
CA PHE A 156 -13.77 15.90 17.04
C PHE A 156 -14.67 16.67 17.98
N ILE A 157 -15.65 16.01 18.59
CA ILE A 157 -16.50 16.57 19.62
C ILE A 157 -16.62 15.61 20.80
N ASN A 158 -16.37 16.15 21.97
CA ASN A 158 -16.60 15.48 23.26
C ASN A 158 -17.95 15.95 23.83
N LEU A 159 -18.99 15.15 23.64
CA LEU A 159 -20.35 15.45 24.11
C LEU A 159 -20.53 15.19 25.61
N SER A 160 -19.79 14.20 26.13
CA SER A 160 -19.72 13.89 27.55
C SER A 160 -18.43 13.14 27.87
N ARG A 161 -18.13 12.88 29.13
CA ARG A 161 -16.97 12.05 29.53
C ARG A 161 -16.99 10.63 28.92
N SER A 162 -18.15 10.17 28.54
CA SER A 162 -18.38 8.81 28.05
C SER A 162 -18.73 8.75 26.56
N PHE A 163 -18.88 9.88 25.87
CA PHE A 163 -19.33 9.88 24.48
C PHE A 163 -18.61 10.92 23.64
N HIS A 164 -17.92 10.43 22.59
CA HIS A 164 -17.17 11.23 21.64
C HIS A 164 -17.59 10.89 20.22
N ILE A 165 -17.50 11.87 19.32
CA ILE A 165 -17.71 11.68 17.88
C ILE A 165 -16.50 12.27 17.14
N THR A 166 -15.94 11.47 16.24
CA THR A 166 -14.90 11.92 15.30
C THR A 166 -15.42 11.77 13.89
N THR A 167 -15.51 12.89 13.15
CA THR A 167 -15.92 12.90 11.74
C THR A 167 -14.77 13.40 10.88
N THR A 168 -14.40 12.63 9.86
CA THR A 168 -13.34 12.99 8.92
C THR A 168 -13.89 13.02 7.50
N VAL A 169 -13.65 14.11 6.79
CA VAL A 169 -13.82 14.23 5.34
C VAL A 169 -12.44 14.24 4.71
N TYR A 170 -12.26 13.51 3.62
CA TYR A 170 -10.95 13.40 2.99
C TYR A 170 -11.03 13.26 1.47
N ARG A 171 -9.97 13.72 0.81
CA ARG A 171 -9.65 13.45 -0.59
C ARG A 171 -8.15 13.23 -0.74
N ASN A 172 -7.79 12.17 -1.48
CA ASN A 172 -6.43 11.86 -1.88
C ASN A 172 -6.44 11.69 -3.39
N ASP A 173 -5.56 12.41 -4.08
CA ASP A 173 -5.32 12.25 -5.51
C ASP A 173 -3.90 11.70 -5.67
N PHE A 174 -3.73 10.75 -6.59
CA PHE A 174 -2.44 10.17 -6.92
C PHE A 174 -2.34 9.97 -8.43
N SER A 175 -1.24 10.37 -9.02
CA SER A 175 -0.93 10.07 -10.42
C SER A 175 0.45 9.44 -10.54
N ARG A 176 0.61 8.58 -11.53
CA ARG A 176 1.90 8.02 -11.88
C ARG A 176 2.01 7.79 -13.38
N ASN A 177 3.20 7.97 -13.90
CA ASN A 177 3.62 7.45 -15.17
C ASN A 177 4.84 6.56 -14.97
N TRP A 178 4.70 5.26 -15.21
CA TRP A 178 5.81 4.32 -15.20
C TRP A 178 6.20 4.03 -16.65
N TYR A 179 7.17 4.77 -17.13
CA TYR A 179 7.65 4.75 -18.49
C TYR A 179 8.81 3.75 -18.61
N LYS A 180 8.66 2.70 -19.44
CA LYS A 180 9.61 1.59 -19.51
C LYS A 180 9.43 0.78 -20.77
N VAL A 181 10.49 0.11 -21.24
CA VAL A 181 10.38 -0.83 -22.37
C VAL A 181 9.44 -1.97 -22.03
N ASP A 182 8.51 -2.29 -22.93
CA ASP A 182 7.51 -3.34 -22.84
C ASP A 182 7.81 -4.52 -23.78
N ASN A 183 8.27 -4.21 -25.01
CA ASN A 183 8.58 -5.22 -26.00
C ASN A 183 9.61 -4.73 -27.02
N VAL A 184 10.18 -5.69 -27.75
CA VAL A 184 11.13 -5.48 -28.85
C VAL A 184 10.58 -6.12 -30.10
N THR A 185 10.72 -5.46 -31.25
CA THR A 185 10.39 -5.95 -32.58
C THR A 185 11.70 -6.16 -33.35
N ASP A 186 11.94 -7.38 -33.82
CA ASP A 186 13.12 -7.74 -34.61
C ASP A 186 13.02 -7.27 -36.08
N SER A 187 14.05 -7.53 -36.90
CA SER A 187 14.10 -7.16 -38.32
C SER A 187 13.05 -7.88 -39.16
N ALA A 188 12.58 -9.05 -38.72
CA ALA A 188 11.49 -9.80 -39.37
C ALA A 188 10.10 -9.28 -39.00
N GLY A 189 10.00 -8.28 -38.09
CA GLY A 189 8.73 -7.73 -37.61
C GLY A 189 8.10 -8.53 -36.49
N VAL A 190 8.82 -9.47 -35.88
CA VAL A 190 8.29 -10.28 -34.75
C VAL A 190 8.40 -9.49 -33.46
N LYS A 191 7.25 -9.20 -32.85
CA LYS A 191 7.14 -8.50 -31.57
C LYS A 191 7.28 -9.47 -30.40
N THR A 192 8.28 -9.29 -29.54
CA THR A 192 8.56 -10.15 -28.39
C THR A 192 8.57 -9.34 -27.10
N SER A 193 7.92 -9.83 -26.05
CA SER A 193 7.95 -9.21 -24.74
C SER A 193 9.34 -9.31 -24.10
N ILE A 194 9.74 -8.28 -23.35
CA ILE A 194 11.05 -8.26 -22.68
C ILE A 194 11.27 -9.46 -21.73
N GLY A 195 10.21 -9.96 -21.09
CA GLY A 195 10.30 -11.15 -20.22
C GLY A 195 10.79 -12.38 -21.00
N LYS A 196 10.19 -12.65 -22.17
CA LYS A 196 10.61 -13.77 -23.03
C LYS A 196 12.04 -13.61 -23.56
N VAL A 197 12.41 -12.38 -23.96
CA VAL A 197 13.77 -12.10 -24.45
C VAL A 197 14.81 -12.37 -23.37
N LEU A 198 14.53 -12.00 -22.11
CA LEU A 198 15.49 -12.18 -21.00
C LEU A 198 15.48 -13.62 -20.45
N GLU A 199 14.35 -14.34 -20.57
CA GLU A 199 14.25 -15.74 -20.16
C GLU A 199 15.02 -16.67 -21.09
N ASP A 200 14.97 -16.41 -22.39
CA ASP A 200 15.64 -17.22 -23.42
C ASP A 200 16.33 -16.34 -24.48
N PRO A 201 17.46 -15.69 -24.14
CA PRO A 201 18.19 -14.82 -25.09
C PRO A 201 18.67 -15.55 -26.33
N ALA A 202 18.92 -16.86 -26.24
CA ALA A 202 19.40 -17.65 -27.37
C ALA A 202 18.35 -17.81 -28.47
N SER A 203 17.09 -18.03 -28.10
CA SER A 203 15.98 -18.10 -29.05
C SER A 203 15.57 -16.73 -29.60
N TYR A 204 15.86 -15.63 -28.87
CA TYR A 204 15.54 -14.24 -29.27
C TYR A 204 16.77 -13.37 -29.44
N GLN A 205 17.81 -13.93 -30.08
CA GLN A 205 19.16 -13.32 -30.15
C GLN A 205 19.16 -11.90 -30.72
N GLU A 206 18.42 -11.64 -31.80
CA GLU A 206 18.35 -10.29 -32.39
C GLU A 206 17.67 -9.31 -31.42
N ALA A 207 16.50 -9.66 -30.87
CA ALA A 207 15.80 -8.82 -29.90
C ALA A 207 16.65 -8.54 -28.64
N TYR A 208 17.39 -9.54 -28.16
CA TYR A 208 18.32 -9.39 -27.05
C TYR A 208 19.49 -8.45 -27.42
N SER A 209 20.08 -8.59 -28.62
CA SER A 209 21.15 -7.70 -29.07
C SER A 209 20.69 -6.25 -29.22
N ILE A 210 19.45 -6.01 -29.66
CA ILE A 210 18.83 -4.69 -29.71
C ILE A 210 18.63 -4.16 -28.28
N LEU A 211 18.06 -4.98 -27.40
CA LEU A 211 17.74 -4.60 -26.01
C LEU A 211 18.99 -4.21 -25.20
N THR A 212 20.09 -4.96 -25.40
CA THR A 212 21.38 -4.70 -24.76
C THR A 212 22.12 -3.51 -25.38
N GLY A 213 21.73 -3.07 -26.58
CA GLY A 213 22.44 -2.04 -27.35
C GLY A 213 23.63 -2.55 -28.13
N ALA A 214 23.86 -3.87 -28.18
CA ALA A 214 24.95 -4.49 -28.92
C ALA A 214 24.79 -4.35 -30.43
N SER A 215 23.54 -4.23 -30.92
CA SER A 215 23.20 -3.96 -32.31
C SER A 215 22.28 -2.77 -32.47
N SER A 216 22.40 -2.06 -33.59
CA SER A 216 21.39 -1.07 -34.01
C SER A 216 20.14 -1.80 -34.54
N SER A 217 19.00 -1.14 -34.46
CA SER A 217 17.71 -1.69 -34.88
C SER A 217 17.09 -0.94 -36.05
N ASN A 218 16.06 -1.50 -36.64
CA ASN A 218 15.12 -0.79 -37.49
C ASN A 218 14.40 0.33 -36.71
N LEU A 219 13.72 1.26 -37.42
CA LEU A 219 12.80 2.20 -36.77
C LEU A 219 11.70 1.46 -36.05
N ASN A 220 11.25 2.02 -34.95
CA ASN A 220 10.13 1.49 -34.14
C ASN A 220 10.38 0.10 -33.50
N ALA A 221 11.64 -0.31 -33.32
CA ALA A 221 11.97 -1.62 -32.78
C ALA A 221 11.67 -1.76 -31.27
N LEU A 222 11.77 -0.70 -30.50
CA LEU A 222 11.54 -0.72 -29.05
C LEU A 222 10.25 0.02 -28.73
N ALA A 223 9.29 -0.65 -28.13
CA ALA A 223 8.07 -0.03 -27.60
C ALA A 223 8.27 0.31 -26.10
N VAL A 224 8.22 1.60 -25.81
CA VAL A 224 8.33 2.12 -24.42
C VAL A 224 6.94 2.50 -23.95
N ARG A 225 6.41 1.72 -23.00
CA ARG A 225 5.06 1.89 -22.46
C ARG A 225 5.03 3.06 -21.46
N ALA A 226 4.22 4.07 -21.76
CA ALA A 226 3.74 5.04 -20.77
C ALA A 226 2.62 4.39 -19.97
N ASN A 227 2.96 3.76 -18.85
CA ASN A 227 1.99 3.13 -17.95
C ASN A 227 1.33 4.22 -17.08
N ASN A 228 0.67 5.17 -17.75
CA ASN A 228 0.06 6.35 -17.17
C ASN A 228 -1.26 6.02 -16.47
N ARG A 229 -1.39 6.44 -15.21
CA ARG A 229 -2.58 6.23 -14.40
C ARG A 229 -2.80 7.40 -13.45
N SER A 230 -4.06 7.76 -13.25
CA SER A 230 -4.48 8.64 -12.17
C SER A 230 -5.51 7.95 -11.28
N TYR A 231 -5.51 8.34 -10.03
CA TYR A 231 -6.35 7.77 -8.99
C TYR A 231 -6.90 8.89 -8.12
N TYR A 232 -8.10 8.72 -7.61
CA TYR A 232 -8.52 9.47 -6.44
C TYR A 232 -9.26 8.58 -5.46
N ALA A 233 -9.25 8.99 -4.19
CA ALA A 233 -10.05 8.39 -3.14
C ALA A 233 -10.61 9.51 -2.26
N GLU A 234 -11.94 9.56 -2.09
CA GLU A 234 -12.63 10.56 -1.30
C GLU A 234 -13.71 9.94 -0.43
N GLY A 235 -14.06 10.61 0.64
CA GLY A 235 -15.12 10.09 1.49
C GLY A 235 -15.34 10.90 2.75
N ILE A 236 -16.36 10.44 3.47
CA ILE A 236 -16.70 10.89 4.82
C ILE A 236 -16.83 9.68 5.73
N GLN A 237 -16.24 9.77 6.91
CA GLN A 237 -16.40 8.75 7.94
C GLN A 237 -16.68 9.40 9.29
N SER A 238 -17.54 8.76 10.08
CA SER A 238 -17.82 9.15 11.47
C SER A 238 -17.63 7.95 12.38
N VAL A 239 -16.98 8.17 13.50
CA VAL A 239 -16.77 7.18 14.56
C VAL A 239 -17.39 7.72 15.83
N LEU A 240 -18.26 6.93 16.44
CA LEU A 240 -18.90 7.18 17.70
C LEU A 240 -18.29 6.26 18.76
N ASP A 241 -17.73 6.84 19.79
CA ASP A 241 -17.07 6.15 20.89
C ASP A 241 -17.84 6.34 22.18
N PHE A 242 -18.27 5.22 22.79
CA PHE A 242 -18.95 5.18 24.08
C PHE A 242 -18.09 4.41 25.09
N ASN A 243 -17.68 5.07 26.17
CA ASN A 243 -16.82 4.49 27.22
C ASN A 243 -17.48 4.68 28.59
N PHE A 244 -17.83 3.60 29.28
CA PHE A 244 -18.44 3.65 30.61
C PHE A 244 -18.10 2.42 31.44
N ILE A 245 -18.33 2.51 32.75
CA ILE A 245 -18.09 1.42 33.69
C ILE A 245 -19.41 1.12 34.41
N THR A 246 -19.76 -0.16 34.52
CA THR A 246 -20.90 -0.63 35.26
C THR A 246 -20.51 -1.86 36.11
N ASN A 247 -20.60 -1.77 37.46
CA ASN A 247 -20.27 -2.87 38.36
C ASN A 247 -18.92 -3.56 38.05
N ASP A 248 -17.83 -2.79 37.96
CA ASP A 248 -16.46 -3.25 37.65
C ASP A 248 -16.25 -3.79 36.22
N ILE A 249 -17.25 -3.68 35.37
CA ILE A 249 -17.13 -4.00 33.94
C ILE A 249 -16.85 -2.70 33.18
N SER A 250 -15.75 -2.66 32.43
CA SER A 250 -15.46 -1.57 31.49
C SER A 250 -16.05 -1.90 30.13
N HIS A 251 -16.77 -0.95 29.56
CA HIS A 251 -17.44 -1.02 28.27
C HIS A 251 -16.88 0.04 27.34
N ASP A 252 -16.32 -0.40 26.21
CA ASP A 252 -15.89 0.47 25.11
C ASP A 252 -16.64 0.04 23.85
N ILE A 253 -17.58 0.84 23.38
CA ILE A 253 -18.36 0.61 22.16
C ILE A 253 -17.91 1.60 21.11
N ASN A 254 -17.51 1.10 19.94
CA ASN A 254 -17.07 1.88 18.82
C ASN A 254 -17.95 1.56 17.61
N ILE A 255 -18.65 2.58 17.09
CA ILE A 255 -19.53 2.46 15.92
C ILE A 255 -18.98 3.34 14.81
N GLY A 256 -18.72 2.78 13.64
CA GLY A 256 -18.23 3.51 12.48
C GLY A 256 -19.23 3.51 11.34
N LEU A 257 -19.32 4.65 10.67
CA LEU A 257 -20.06 4.85 9.43
C LEU A 257 -19.12 5.46 8.42
N ARG A 258 -19.07 4.95 7.18
CA ARG A 258 -18.24 5.46 6.12
C ARG A 258 -18.96 5.43 4.79
N TYR A 259 -18.90 6.53 4.05
CA TYR A 259 -19.15 6.57 2.62
C TYR A 259 -17.83 6.87 1.92
N HIS A 260 -17.49 6.06 0.93
CA HIS A 260 -16.22 6.13 0.22
C HIS A 260 -16.45 6.00 -1.26
N LYS A 261 -15.68 6.75 -2.03
CA LYS A 261 -15.61 6.63 -3.49
C LYS A 261 -14.14 6.63 -3.89
N ASP A 262 -13.76 5.75 -4.79
CA ASP A 262 -12.46 5.75 -5.42
C ASP A 262 -12.56 5.48 -6.92
N GLU A 263 -11.51 5.84 -7.64
CA GLU A 263 -11.44 5.69 -9.08
C GLU A 263 -9.98 5.52 -9.52
N ILE A 264 -9.78 4.70 -10.53
CA ILE A 264 -8.55 4.60 -11.30
C ILE A 264 -8.86 4.88 -12.76
N ASP A 265 -8.15 5.82 -13.37
CA ASP A 265 -8.09 6.05 -14.80
C ASP A 265 -6.79 5.48 -15.36
N ARG A 266 -6.89 4.53 -16.30
CA ARG A 266 -5.75 3.95 -17.03
C ARG A 266 -5.80 4.48 -18.46
N PHE A 267 -4.83 5.34 -18.79
CA PHE A 267 -4.76 6.01 -20.09
C PHE A 267 -3.34 5.89 -20.63
N GLN A 268 -3.06 4.77 -21.32
CA GLN A 268 -1.72 4.29 -21.62
C GLN A 268 -1.46 4.30 -23.13
N TRP A 269 -0.16 4.44 -23.51
CA TRP A 269 0.30 4.38 -24.88
C TRP A 269 1.72 3.84 -24.95
N ASP A 270 2.19 3.52 -26.17
CA ASP A 270 3.58 3.17 -26.47
C ASP A 270 4.21 4.25 -27.34
N ASP A 271 5.32 4.82 -26.86
CA ASP A 271 6.26 5.55 -27.70
C ASP A 271 7.24 4.55 -28.34
N LEU A 272 7.56 4.73 -29.63
CA LEU A 272 8.43 3.83 -30.36
C LEU A 272 9.81 4.44 -30.57
N TYR A 273 10.82 3.61 -30.35
CA TYR A 273 12.23 3.99 -30.41
C TYR A 273 13.01 3.08 -31.36
N ALA A 274 14.10 3.60 -31.91
CA ALA A 274 15.15 2.81 -32.51
C ALA A 274 16.38 2.77 -31.57
N MET A 275 17.12 1.66 -31.64
CA MET A 275 18.45 1.55 -31.05
C MET A 275 19.49 1.91 -32.09
N ASN A 276 20.29 2.95 -31.86
CA ASN A 276 21.32 3.41 -32.73
C ASN A 276 22.69 3.44 -32.02
N ASN A 277 23.56 2.49 -32.32
CA ASN A 277 24.88 2.36 -31.68
C ASN A 277 24.82 2.43 -30.16
N GLY A 278 23.89 1.66 -29.55
CA GLY A 278 23.71 1.60 -28.11
C GLY A 278 22.92 2.77 -27.50
N VAL A 279 22.31 3.66 -28.31
CA VAL A 279 21.54 4.80 -27.84
C VAL A 279 20.12 4.76 -28.38
N MET A 280 19.12 4.86 -27.46
CA MET A 280 17.72 4.91 -27.82
C MET A 280 17.30 6.29 -28.33
N SER A 281 16.72 6.34 -29.53
CA SER A 281 16.17 7.55 -30.16
C SER A 281 14.69 7.39 -30.50
N LEU A 282 13.86 8.37 -30.13
CA LEU A 282 12.42 8.38 -30.42
C LEU A 282 12.21 8.42 -31.93
N THR A 283 11.38 7.53 -32.43
CA THR A 283 11.02 7.44 -33.85
C THR A 283 9.55 7.78 -34.11
N THR A 284 8.65 7.37 -33.21
CA THR A 284 7.23 7.68 -33.31
C THR A 284 6.68 7.93 -31.91
N ALA A 285 6.10 9.13 -31.69
CA ALA A 285 5.38 9.42 -30.46
C ALA A 285 4.04 8.68 -30.46
N GLY A 286 3.70 8.05 -29.34
CA GLY A 286 2.44 7.34 -29.15
C GLY A 286 1.25 8.29 -28.92
N VAL A 287 0.07 7.76 -29.11
CA VAL A 287 -1.18 8.49 -28.84
C VAL A 287 -1.76 7.97 -27.52
N PRO A 288 -1.98 8.82 -26.50
CA PRO A 288 -2.58 8.41 -25.24
C PRO A 288 -3.88 7.63 -25.42
N GLY A 289 -4.06 6.55 -24.67
CA GLY A 289 -5.26 5.70 -24.72
C GLY A 289 -5.18 4.51 -25.71
N THR A 290 -4.16 4.43 -26.55
CA THR A 290 -4.04 3.35 -27.57
C THR A 290 -3.57 2.01 -27.00
N GLU A 291 -3.07 1.97 -25.76
CA GLU A 291 -2.66 0.73 -25.10
C GLU A 291 -3.55 0.33 -23.91
N SER A 292 -4.10 1.30 -23.21
CA SER A 292 -5.17 1.09 -22.22
C SER A 292 -5.99 2.36 -22.08
N ASN A 293 -7.32 2.24 -22.14
CA ASN A 293 -8.23 3.37 -22.14
C ASN A 293 -9.49 3.00 -21.34
N LEU A 294 -9.35 2.97 -20.02
CA LEU A 294 -10.45 2.57 -19.15
C LEU A 294 -10.45 3.32 -17.82
N VAL A 295 -11.65 3.48 -17.26
CA VAL A 295 -11.91 4.05 -15.95
C VAL A 295 -12.62 2.99 -15.10
N LYS A 296 -12.06 2.65 -13.94
CA LYS A 296 -12.72 1.80 -12.93
C LYS A 296 -13.02 2.63 -11.71
N SER A 297 -14.24 2.54 -11.19
CA SER A 297 -14.65 3.24 -9.98
C SER A 297 -15.39 2.33 -9.01
N ALA A 298 -15.27 2.65 -7.72
CA ALA A 298 -16.02 2.01 -6.66
C ALA A 298 -16.75 3.04 -5.80
N LYS A 299 -17.95 2.69 -5.33
CA LYS A 299 -18.70 3.41 -4.31
C LYS A 299 -19.03 2.44 -3.20
N ALA A 300 -18.66 2.77 -1.97
CA ALA A 300 -18.85 1.90 -0.84
C ALA A 300 -19.57 2.61 0.31
N PHE A 301 -20.55 1.95 0.88
CA PHE A 301 -21.11 2.29 2.18
C PHE A 301 -20.70 1.21 3.17
N ALA A 302 -20.08 1.61 4.26
CA ALA A 302 -19.62 0.70 5.29
C ALA A 302 -20.10 1.12 6.67
N THR A 303 -20.47 0.15 7.49
CA THR A 303 -20.77 0.36 8.92
C THR A 303 -20.17 -0.77 9.73
N TYR A 304 -19.74 -0.44 10.94
CA TYR A 304 -19.30 -1.46 11.89
C TYR A 304 -19.68 -1.11 13.30
N ILE A 305 -19.78 -2.15 14.13
CA ILE A 305 -19.80 -2.05 15.59
C ILE A 305 -18.72 -2.97 16.14
N GLN A 306 -17.90 -2.44 17.04
CA GLN A 306 -16.96 -3.21 17.84
C GLN A 306 -17.20 -2.88 19.30
N TYR A 307 -17.31 -3.92 20.11
CA TYR A 307 -17.53 -3.79 21.55
C TYR A 307 -16.37 -4.46 22.29
N ARG A 308 -15.70 -3.71 23.14
CA ARG A 308 -14.69 -4.23 24.07
C ARG A 308 -15.29 -4.26 25.47
N LEU A 309 -15.42 -5.46 26.03
CA LEU A 309 -15.85 -5.70 27.39
C LEU A 309 -14.65 -6.18 28.21
N LYS A 310 -14.33 -5.48 29.30
CA LYS A 310 -13.28 -5.90 30.23
C LYS A 310 -13.85 -6.13 31.60
N TYR A 311 -13.67 -7.36 32.10
CA TYR A 311 -14.08 -7.77 33.47
C TYR A 311 -12.93 -8.54 34.13
N GLY A 312 -12.39 -8.00 35.20
CA GLY A 312 -11.25 -8.58 35.89
C GLY A 312 -10.05 -8.79 34.95
N ARG A 313 -9.69 -10.05 34.70
CA ARG A 313 -8.58 -10.47 33.84
C ARG A 313 -9.00 -10.78 32.40
N PHE A 314 -10.28 -10.78 32.11
CA PHE A 314 -10.81 -11.07 30.77
C PHE A 314 -11.11 -9.80 30.00
N THR A 315 -10.76 -9.80 28.73
CA THR A 315 -11.22 -8.81 27.75
C THR A 315 -11.83 -9.58 26.58
N VAL A 316 -13.08 -9.27 26.22
CA VAL A 316 -13.77 -9.87 25.08
C VAL A 316 -14.09 -8.77 24.08
N ILE A 317 -13.79 -9.00 22.80
CA ILE A 317 -13.90 -8.00 21.73
C ILE A 317 -14.69 -8.58 20.54
N PRO A 318 -16.03 -8.72 20.65
CA PRO A 318 -16.85 -9.02 19.49
C PRO A 318 -16.98 -7.79 18.60
N GLY A 319 -17.17 -8.05 17.30
CA GLY A 319 -17.46 -7.00 16.35
C GLY A 319 -18.02 -7.55 15.05
N ILE A 320 -18.69 -6.69 14.32
CA ILE A 320 -19.22 -6.99 12.99
C ILE A 320 -19.14 -5.75 12.12
N ARG A 321 -18.81 -5.94 10.86
CA ARG A 321 -18.82 -4.94 9.82
C ARG A 321 -19.71 -5.37 8.68
N TYR A 322 -20.39 -4.41 8.06
CA TYR A 322 -21.12 -4.57 6.82
C TYR A 322 -20.51 -3.65 5.76
N GLU A 323 -20.25 -4.21 4.59
CA GLU A 323 -19.81 -3.47 3.39
C GLU A 323 -20.85 -3.65 2.29
N ASN A 324 -21.17 -2.54 1.63
CA ASN A 324 -22.00 -2.51 0.42
C ASN A 324 -21.21 -1.74 -0.65
N ILE A 325 -20.76 -2.43 -1.69
CA ILE A 325 -19.82 -1.93 -2.69
C ILE A 325 -20.42 -2.08 -4.07
N SER A 326 -20.48 -0.98 -4.83
CA SER A 326 -20.82 -0.95 -6.25
C SER A 326 -19.57 -0.64 -7.06
N LEU A 327 -19.25 -1.51 -8.01
CA LEU A 327 -18.11 -1.43 -8.91
C LEU A 327 -18.59 -1.10 -10.32
N LEU A 328 -17.89 -0.20 -11.02
CA LEU A 328 -18.16 0.18 -12.40
C LEU A 328 -16.85 0.27 -13.18
N GLU A 329 -16.81 -0.34 -14.35
CA GLU A 329 -15.76 -0.13 -15.35
C GLU A 329 -16.37 0.49 -16.60
N LYS A 330 -15.72 1.52 -17.14
CA LYS A 330 -15.95 2.13 -18.44
C LYS A 330 -14.70 1.88 -19.28
N ASN A 331 -14.81 0.99 -20.27
CA ASN A 331 -13.72 0.67 -21.18
C ASN A 331 -14.03 1.26 -22.56
N TYR A 332 -13.28 2.32 -22.92
CA TYR A 332 -13.46 3.04 -24.18
C TYR A 332 -12.79 2.31 -25.35
N GLY A 333 -11.95 1.30 -25.09
CA GLY A 333 -11.18 0.59 -26.10
C GLY A 333 -9.98 1.39 -26.62
N LYS A 334 -9.07 0.68 -27.28
CA LYS A 334 -7.83 1.25 -27.84
C LYS A 334 -8.06 2.07 -29.11
N SER A 335 -9.20 1.88 -29.77
CA SER A 335 -9.58 2.57 -31.02
C SER A 335 -10.34 3.89 -30.81
N ASP A 336 -10.64 4.26 -29.56
CA ASP A 336 -11.35 5.47 -29.18
C ASP A 336 -10.52 6.29 -28.18
N PRO A 337 -9.34 6.80 -28.58
CA PRO A 337 -8.44 7.53 -27.67
C PRO A 337 -9.04 8.83 -27.16
N ASP A 338 -9.94 9.45 -27.90
CA ASP A 338 -10.63 10.70 -27.54
C ASP A 338 -11.83 10.48 -26.61
N ARG A 339 -12.16 9.21 -26.29
CA ARG A 339 -13.30 8.83 -25.42
C ARG A 339 -14.66 9.36 -25.92
N ASN A 340 -14.88 9.31 -27.21
CA ASN A 340 -16.14 9.72 -27.83
C ASN A 340 -17.29 8.71 -27.58
N GLY A 341 -16.96 7.55 -27.00
CA GLY A 341 -17.91 6.51 -26.67
C GLY A 341 -18.22 5.53 -27.82
N THR A 342 -17.51 5.62 -28.94
CA THR A 342 -17.72 4.77 -30.12
C THR A 342 -17.42 3.28 -29.86
N SER A 343 -16.55 2.99 -28.89
CA SER A 343 -16.16 1.64 -28.46
C SER A 343 -16.45 1.38 -26.98
N LEU A 344 -17.25 2.21 -26.32
CA LEU A 344 -17.52 2.13 -24.90
C LEU A 344 -18.19 0.80 -24.52
N LYS A 345 -17.58 0.10 -23.58
CA LYS A 345 -18.17 -1.05 -22.89
C LYS A 345 -18.24 -0.75 -21.40
N GLU A 346 -19.40 -0.99 -20.79
CA GLU A 346 -19.58 -0.82 -19.35
C GLU A 346 -19.78 -2.19 -18.69
N SER A 347 -19.13 -2.40 -17.57
CA SER A 347 -19.30 -3.57 -16.69
C SER A 347 -19.55 -3.10 -15.27
N MET A 348 -20.51 -3.71 -14.60
CA MET A 348 -20.89 -3.37 -13.22
C MET A 348 -20.92 -4.65 -12.37
N ASN A 349 -20.55 -4.52 -11.11
CA ASN A 349 -20.70 -5.57 -10.12
C ASN A 349 -21.12 -4.95 -8.78
N HIS A 350 -21.82 -5.73 -7.96
CA HIS A 350 -22.31 -5.28 -6.66
C HIS A 350 -22.07 -6.35 -5.61
N VAL A 351 -21.54 -5.93 -4.46
CA VAL A 351 -21.19 -6.83 -3.37
C VAL A 351 -21.72 -6.30 -2.05
N GLY A 352 -22.46 -7.15 -1.33
CA GLY A 352 -22.84 -6.94 0.06
C GLY A 352 -22.25 -8.04 0.95
N VAL A 353 -21.52 -7.68 2.01
CA VAL A 353 -20.85 -8.67 2.86
C VAL A 353 -20.88 -8.29 4.33
N PHE A 354 -21.10 -9.31 5.19
CA PHE A 354 -20.89 -9.21 6.64
C PHE A 354 -19.54 -9.81 7.01
N ILE A 355 -18.80 -9.10 7.86
CA ILE A 355 -17.46 -9.42 8.32
C ILE A 355 -17.49 -9.48 9.86
N PRO A 356 -17.90 -10.62 10.46
CA PRO A 356 -17.89 -10.79 11.91
C PRO A 356 -16.49 -11.16 12.42
N GLY A 357 -16.24 -10.87 13.69
CA GLY A 357 -15.07 -11.32 14.40
C GLY A 357 -15.22 -11.22 15.90
N ILE A 358 -14.46 -12.05 16.61
CA ILE A 358 -14.38 -12.03 18.07
C ILE A 358 -12.94 -12.31 18.51
N GLY A 359 -12.49 -11.55 19.50
CA GLY A 359 -11.24 -11.80 20.21
C GLY A 359 -11.47 -11.91 21.70
N ILE A 360 -10.72 -12.78 22.35
CA ILE A 360 -10.67 -12.92 23.80
C ILE A 360 -9.22 -12.82 24.25
N ASP A 361 -8.94 -11.96 25.20
CA ASP A 361 -7.64 -11.82 25.86
C ASP A 361 -7.79 -12.13 27.35
N TYR A 362 -6.88 -12.92 27.88
CA TYR A 362 -6.83 -13.25 29.31
C TYR A 362 -5.48 -12.83 29.89
N GLN A 363 -5.53 -11.91 30.85
CA GLN A 363 -4.36 -11.44 31.58
C GLN A 363 -4.04 -12.36 32.73
N TYR A 364 -3.13 -13.30 32.53
CA TYR A 364 -2.73 -14.27 33.56
C TYR A 364 -2.00 -13.58 34.72
N SER A 365 -1.06 -12.69 34.40
CA SER A 365 -0.31 -11.86 35.36
C SER A 365 -0.02 -10.49 34.76
N SER A 366 0.62 -9.58 35.50
CA SER A 366 1.00 -8.27 34.98
C SER A 366 1.99 -8.31 33.79
N TYR A 367 2.61 -9.44 33.54
CA TYR A 367 3.63 -9.65 32.49
C TYR A 367 3.29 -10.77 31.49
N LEU A 368 2.22 -11.53 31.71
CA LEU A 368 1.85 -12.64 30.82
C LEU A 368 0.35 -12.54 30.47
N SER A 369 0.04 -12.56 29.18
CA SER A 369 -1.31 -12.71 28.67
C SER A 369 -1.39 -13.75 27.55
N GLY A 370 -2.56 -14.36 27.39
CA GLY A 370 -2.90 -15.23 26.28
C GLY A 370 -4.12 -14.69 25.54
N PHE A 371 -4.20 -14.93 24.25
CA PHE A 371 -5.35 -14.51 23.46
C PHE A 371 -5.73 -15.56 22.42
N ILE A 372 -7.01 -15.53 22.06
CA ILE A 372 -7.58 -16.28 20.94
C ILE A 372 -8.44 -15.34 20.11
N GLY A 373 -8.45 -15.51 18.79
CA GLY A 373 -9.25 -14.72 17.86
C GLY A 373 -9.79 -15.55 16.72
N ILE A 374 -11.00 -15.20 16.28
CA ILE A 374 -11.59 -15.70 15.05
C ILE A 374 -12.20 -14.51 14.34
N HIS A 375 -11.87 -14.33 13.04
CA HIS A 375 -12.51 -13.29 12.27
C HIS A 375 -12.61 -13.67 10.78
N LYS A 376 -13.64 -13.13 10.13
CA LYS A 376 -13.78 -13.20 8.67
C LYS A 376 -12.99 -12.05 8.02
N GLY A 377 -12.17 -12.35 7.01
CA GLY A 377 -11.57 -11.39 6.11
C GLY A 377 -12.33 -11.35 4.78
N PHE A 378 -12.14 -10.29 4.01
CA PHE A 378 -12.82 -10.07 2.75
C PHE A 378 -11.96 -9.19 1.83
N SER A 379 -11.95 -9.54 0.53
CA SER A 379 -11.46 -8.66 -0.55
C SER A 379 -12.54 -8.58 -1.65
N PRO A 380 -12.88 -7.37 -2.15
CA PRO A 380 -13.89 -7.23 -3.17
C PRO A 380 -13.44 -7.86 -4.48
N PRO A 381 -14.37 -8.41 -5.28
CA PRO A 381 -14.07 -8.96 -6.61
C PRO A 381 -13.74 -7.85 -7.61
N GLY A 382 -13.41 -8.24 -8.84
CA GLY A 382 -13.38 -7.33 -9.97
C GLY A 382 -14.79 -6.92 -10.42
N VAL A 383 -14.83 -6.15 -11.51
CA VAL A 383 -16.08 -5.67 -12.14
C VAL A 383 -16.79 -6.75 -12.96
N LYS A 384 -16.16 -7.89 -13.24
CA LYS A 384 -16.77 -9.01 -13.97
C LYS A 384 -17.73 -9.76 -13.03
N ASP A 385 -18.96 -9.98 -13.48
CA ASP A 385 -20.00 -10.68 -12.71
C ASP A 385 -19.60 -12.10 -12.27
N GLU A 386 -18.74 -12.75 -13.03
CA GLU A 386 -18.25 -14.11 -12.75
C GLU A 386 -17.21 -14.18 -11.64
N THR A 387 -16.60 -13.03 -11.25
CA THR A 387 -15.57 -13.01 -10.21
C THR A 387 -16.19 -12.90 -8.84
N LEU A 388 -16.03 -13.95 -8.03
CA LEU A 388 -16.51 -13.97 -6.65
C LEU A 388 -15.55 -13.22 -5.70
N PRO A 389 -16.06 -12.65 -4.61
CA PRO A 389 -15.21 -12.02 -3.60
C PRO A 389 -14.33 -13.07 -2.91
N GLU A 390 -13.07 -12.71 -2.67
CA GLU A 390 -12.21 -13.50 -1.80
C GLU A 390 -12.69 -13.37 -0.36
N ASN A 391 -12.79 -14.50 0.34
CA ASN A 391 -13.10 -14.55 1.75
C ASN A 391 -12.02 -15.33 2.49
N SER A 392 -11.80 -14.99 3.75
CA SER A 392 -11.01 -15.82 4.66
C SER A 392 -11.71 -16.00 5.98
N VAL A 393 -11.45 -17.13 6.65
CA VAL A 393 -11.73 -17.32 8.07
C VAL A 393 -10.39 -17.53 8.75
N ASN A 394 -10.06 -16.63 9.65
CA ASN A 394 -8.75 -16.56 10.29
C ASN A 394 -8.90 -16.92 11.77
N TYR A 395 -8.06 -17.86 12.22
CA TYR A 395 -7.97 -18.34 13.60
C TYR A 395 -6.59 -18.02 14.14
N GLU A 396 -6.54 -17.47 15.34
CA GLU A 396 -5.30 -17.10 16.02
C GLU A 396 -5.33 -17.56 17.46
N LEU A 397 -4.20 -18.10 17.96
CA LEU A 397 -3.94 -18.35 19.36
C LEU A 397 -2.54 -17.83 19.68
N GLY A 398 -2.42 -17.01 20.71
CA GLY A 398 -1.11 -16.45 21.03
C GLY A 398 -0.92 -16.16 22.50
N PHE A 399 0.38 -16.01 22.87
CA PHE A 399 0.83 -15.61 24.19
C PHE A 399 1.76 -14.43 24.08
N ARG A 400 1.65 -13.49 25.02
CA ARG A 400 2.50 -12.31 25.14
C ARG A 400 3.14 -12.29 26.52
N TYR A 401 4.45 -12.06 26.52
CA TYR A 401 5.25 -11.86 27.72
C TYR A 401 5.95 -10.50 27.66
N ASN A 402 5.85 -9.74 28.73
CA ASN A 402 6.50 -8.42 28.84
C ASN A 402 6.90 -8.15 30.29
N ARG A 403 8.16 -8.39 30.62
CA ARG A 403 8.69 -8.16 31.97
C ARG A 403 10.12 -7.63 31.92
N SER A 404 10.32 -6.44 32.48
CA SER A 404 11.65 -5.80 32.54
C SER A 404 12.34 -5.74 31.17
N ALA A 405 13.45 -6.47 31.05
CA ALA A 405 14.28 -6.49 29.86
C ALA A 405 13.80 -7.43 28.75
N LEU A 406 12.89 -8.36 29.07
CA LEU A 406 12.41 -9.39 28.13
C LEU A 406 10.97 -9.08 27.71
N SER A 407 10.75 -8.92 26.44
CA SER A 407 9.43 -8.92 25.82
C SER A 407 9.38 -9.90 24.66
N GLY A 408 8.23 -10.48 24.41
CA GLY A 408 8.06 -11.39 23.28
C GLY A 408 6.64 -11.85 23.11
N GLN A 409 6.37 -12.46 21.97
CA GLN A 409 5.12 -13.12 21.69
C GLN A 409 5.34 -14.34 20.79
N VAL A 410 4.44 -15.31 20.94
CA VAL A 410 4.30 -16.42 20.01
C VAL A 410 2.83 -16.47 19.59
N VAL A 411 2.59 -16.66 18.28
CA VAL A 411 1.26 -16.78 17.70
C VAL A 411 1.24 -17.97 16.77
N VAL A 412 0.24 -18.83 16.94
CA VAL A 412 -0.10 -19.87 15.98
C VAL A 412 -1.34 -19.41 15.23
N PHE A 413 -1.34 -19.54 13.91
CA PHE A 413 -2.45 -19.14 13.08
C PHE A 413 -2.86 -20.22 12.09
N TYR A 414 -4.14 -20.20 11.71
CA TYR A 414 -4.71 -20.98 10.62
C TYR A 414 -5.70 -20.12 9.88
N ASN A 415 -5.51 -19.94 8.57
CA ASN A 415 -6.34 -19.15 7.69
C ASN A 415 -6.88 -20.02 6.56
N HIS A 416 -8.18 -20.04 6.40
CA HIS A 416 -8.85 -20.71 5.28
C HIS A 416 -9.35 -19.66 4.30
N TYR A 417 -8.79 -19.65 3.09
CA TYR A 417 -9.15 -18.74 2.01
C TYR A 417 -10.03 -19.46 1.00
N THR A 418 -11.13 -18.81 0.61
CA THR A 418 -12.01 -19.25 -0.47
C THR A 418 -12.07 -18.18 -1.55
N ASN A 419 -12.16 -18.62 -2.83
CA ASN A 419 -12.17 -17.73 -3.99
C ASN A 419 -10.94 -16.79 -4.01
N LEU A 420 -9.75 -17.31 -3.72
CA LEU A 420 -8.51 -16.52 -3.73
C LEU A 420 -8.43 -15.72 -5.04
N LEU A 421 -8.17 -14.40 -4.94
CA LEU A 421 -8.11 -13.52 -6.11
C LEU A 421 -6.70 -13.48 -6.67
N GLY A 422 -6.55 -13.98 -7.90
CA GLY A 422 -5.40 -13.74 -8.76
C GLY A 422 -5.63 -12.54 -9.65
N ALA A 423 -4.55 -11.90 -10.11
CA ALA A 423 -4.62 -10.82 -11.09
C ALA A 423 -3.84 -11.20 -12.36
N ASP A 424 -4.41 -10.88 -13.51
CA ASP A 424 -3.75 -11.07 -14.80
C ASP A 424 -2.64 -10.00 -14.96
N LEU A 425 -1.41 -10.37 -14.61
CA LEU A 425 -0.23 -9.51 -14.69
C LEU A 425 0.74 -10.03 -15.75
N SER A 426 1.25 -9.14 -16.61
CA SER A 426 2.28 -9.51 -17.59
C SER A 426 3.59 -9.99 -16.94
N ALA A 427 3.90 -9.52 -15.74
CA ALA A 427 5.06 -9.98 -14.97
C ALA A 427 4.97 -11.45 -14.53
N THR A 428 3.78 -12.04 -14.52
CA THR A 428 3.53 -13.46 -14.21
C THR A 428 3.12 -14.28 -15.43
N GLY A 429 3.42 -13.78 -16.64
CA GLY A 429 3.11 -14.46 -17.90
C GLY A 429 1.68 -14.23 -18.41
N GLY A 430 0.88 -13.38 -17.77
CA GLY A 430 -0.45 -13.00 -18.21
C GLY A 430 -0.45 -11.92 -19.29
N THR A 431 -1.65 -11.50 -19.73
CA THR A 431 -1.82 -10.45 -20.76
C THR A 431 -1.58 -9.03 -20.22
N GLY A 432 -1.52 -8.86 -18.89
CA GLY A 432 -1.37 -7.57 -18.22
C GLY A 432 -2.65 -6.74 -18.20
N SER A 433 -3.81 -7.35 -18.42
CA SER A 433 -5.12 -6.67 -18.32
C SER A 433 -5.36 -6.15 -16.90
N GLY A 434 -4.80 -6.83 -15.89
CA GLY A 434 -5.02 -6.56 -14.48
C GLY A 434 -6.42 -6.99 -14.03
N ASP A 435 -7.10 -7.84 -14.81
CA ASP A 435 -8.39 -8.41 -14.44
C ASP A 435 -8.21 -9.42 -13.33
N LEU A 436 -9.16 -9.44 -12.39
CA LEU A 436 -9.17 -10.42 -11.30
C LEU A 436 -9.87 -11.70 -11.74
N PHE A 437 -9.36 -12.82 -11.24
CA PHE A 437 -9.94 -14.15 -11.41
C PHE A 437 -9.84 -14.93 -10.10
N ASN A 438 -10.72 -15.92 -9.90
CA ASN A 438 -10.66 -16.79 -8.74
C ASN A 438 -9.67 -17.93 -8.98
N ALA A 439 -8.67 -18.05 -8.12
CA ALA A 439 -7.59 -19.02 -8.20
C ALA A 439 -7.80 -20.26 -7.32
N GLY A 440 -8.98 -20.40 -6.68
CA GLY A 440 -9.34 -21.56 -5.85
C GLY A 440 -9.31 -21.30 -4.36
N GLU A 441 -9.06 -22.35 -3.58
CA GLU A 441 -9.01 -22.32 -2.11
C GLU A 441 -7.60 -22.58 -1.60
N VAL A 442 -7.22 -21.93 -0.49
CA VAL A 442 -5.92 -22.09 0.15
C VAL A 442 -6.08 -22.17 1.66
N ASN A 443 -5.38 -23.14 2.26
CA ASN A 443 -5.18 -23.20 3.70
C ASN A 443 -3.76 -22.72 4.02
N ALA A 444 -3.65 -21.63 4.78
CA ALA A 444 -2.39 -21.10 5.28
C ALA A 444 -2.29 -21.28 6.79
N SER A 445 -1.26 -21.95 7.27
CA SER A 445 -1.03 -22.18 8.70
C SER A 445 0.42 -21.86 9.06
N GLY A 446 0.64 -21.47 10.32
CA GLY A 446 2.00 -21.15 10.70
C GLY A 446 2.17 -20.72 12.14
N VAL A 447 3.43 -20.36 12.43
CA VAL A 447 3.85 -19.86 13.73
C VAL A 447 4.66 -18.58 13.54
N GLU A 448 4.30 -17.56 14.31
CA GLU A 448 5.07 -16.32 14.41
C GLU A 448 5.68 -16.21 15.80
N PHE A 449 6.96 -15.92 15.85
CA PHE A 449 7.70 -15.70 17.10
C PHE A 449 8.43 -14.36 17.02
N MET A 450 8.30 -13.57 18.06
CA MET A 450 9.06 -12.33 18.22
C MET A 450 9.55 -12.24 19.67
N MET A 451 10.81 -11.87 19.84
CA MET A 451 11.42 -11.66 21.15
C MET A 451 12.35 -10.45 21.09
N ALA A 452 12.33 -9.64 22.11
CA ALA A 452 13.33 -8.59 22.34
C ALA A 452 13.86 -8.72 23.77
N TYR A 453 15.18 -8.67 23.91
CA TYR A 453 15.88 -8.78 25.20
C TYR A 453 17.01 -7.75 25.27
N ASP A 454 17.05 -6.96 26.34
CA ASP A 454 18.19 -6.10 26.62
C ASP A 454 19.30 -6.90 27.34
N LEU A 455 20.35 -7.22 26.57
CA LEU A 455 21.48 -8.03 27.03
C LEU A 455 22.25 -7.41 28.20
N LEU A 456 22.13 -6.10 28.43
CA LEU A 456 22.80 -5.40 29.54
C LEU A 456 21.90 -5.14 30.73
N SER A 457 20.65 -5.56 30.69
CA SER A 457 19.67 -5.34 31.75
C SER A 457 20.05 -5.89 33.13
N PHE A 458 20.94 -6.92 33.18
CA PHE A 458 21.45 -7.47 34.43
C PHE A 458 22.51 -6.56 35.11
N ARG A 459 23.06 -5.58 34.38
CA ARG A 459 24.04 -4.62 34.90
C ARG A 459 23.32 -3.32 35.31
N HIS A 460 22.80 -3.25 36.50
CA HIS A 460 22.01 -2.12 37.04
C HIS A 460 22.68 -0.73 36.99
N GLN A 461 23.92 -0.61 36.56
CA GLN A 461 24.70 0.64 36.54
C GLN A 461 25.20 1.04 35.15
N THR A 462 24.78 0.39 34.06
CA THR A 462 25.22 0.78 32.72
C THR A 462 24.29 1.83 32.11
N LYS A 463 24.89 2.85 31.50
CA LYS A 463 24.21 3.82 30.65
C LYS A 463 23.97 3.29 29.22
N PHE A 464 24.37 2.04 28.95
CA PHE A 464 24.27 1.41 27.64
C PHE A 464 23.11 0.43 27.62
N ILE A 465 22.38 0.43 26.51
CA ILE A 465 21.32 -0.51 26.19
C ILE A 465 21.83 -1.35 25.01
N LEU A 466 21.74 -2.67 25.07
CA LEU A 466 22.12 -3.58 23.99
C LEU A 466 20.95 -4.52 23.67
N PRO A 467 19.97 -4.06 22.86
CA PRO A 467 18.81 -4.85 22.54
C PRO A 467 19.15 -5.93 21.51
N LEU A 468 18.79 -7.17 21.80
CA LEU A 468 18.73 -8.28 20.86
C LEU A 468 17.27 -8.49 20.47
N THR A 469 16.95 -8.42 19.18
CA THR A 469 15.62 -8.71 18.66
C THR A 469 15.68 -9.91 17.72
N ILE A 470 14.79 -10.87 17.94
CA ILE A 470 14.62 -12.05 17.08
C ILE A 470 13.18 -12.01 16.57
N ALA A 471 13.01 -12.13 15.26
CA ALA A 471 11.71 -12.32 14.61
C ALA A 471 11.81 -13.55 13.71
N TYR A 472 10.86 -14.46 13.83
CA TYR A 472 10.79 -15.68 13.03
C TYR A 472 9.36 -15.96 12.65
N THR A 473 9.14 -16.30 11.38
CA THR A 473 7.84 -16.72 10.86
C THR A 473 8.02 -18.01 10.07
N TYR A 474 7.19 -18.99 10.36
CA TYR A 474 7.03 -20.20 9.56
C TYR A 474 5.61 -20.22 9.00
N THR A 475 5.49 -20.41 7.71
CA THR A 475 4.20 -20.50 7.00
C THR A 475 4.20 -21.75 6.13
N ASN A 476 3.08 -22.45 6.13
CA ASN A 476 2.80 -23.60 5.26
C ASN A 476 1.46 -23.34 4.55
N ASP A 477 1.52 -23.19 3.22
CA ASP A 477 0.37 -22.87 2.38
C ASP A 477 0.06 -24.07 1.48
N ILE A 478 -1.20 -24.52 1.47
CA ILE A 478 -1.65 -25.68 0.72
C ILE A 478 -2.88 -25.28 -0.08
N PHE A 479 -2.77 -25.36 -1.43
CA PHE A 479 -3.93 -25.25 -2.31
C PHE A 479 -4.83 -26.47 -2.11
N GLN A 480 -6.14 -26.21 -2.04
CA GLN A 480 -7.17 -27.23 -2.00
C GLN A 480 -7.72 -27.42 -3.41
N ASN A 481 -7.82 -28.67 -3.86
CA ASN A 481 -8.37 -29.03 -5.19
C ASN A 481 -9.89 -29.04 -5.17
#